data_dd65ecfadfe0945f06a6dcc79fd05303
#
_entry.id   dd65ecfadfe0945f06a6dcc79fd05303
#
_cell.length_a   1.000
_cell.length_b   1.000
_cell.length_c   1.000
_cell.angle_alpha   90.00
_cell.angle_beta   90.00
_cell.angle_gamma   90.00
#
_symmetry.space_group_name_H-M   'P 1'
#
loop_
_entity.id
_entity.type
_entity.pdbx_description
1 polymer ?
#
loop_
_entity_poly.entity_id
_entity_poly.type
_entity_poly.pdbx_seq_one_letter_code
_entity_poly.pdbx_strand_id
1 'polypeptide(L)'
;MPFAQPVLLLAVVSAISVLSAQPRALVENIDVAPALEVPSPENVDGPIIQLALLLDTSNSMDGLINQARTRLWSIVNEMSAIAVAGEVPQLQVALYQYGNSGISAAEDHVQLRCRFTTDLDIVSEQLFALSTKGGNEYCGAVLREALTELSWVGTGRKHVLRLVVIAGNEPFNQGTEPFGEWTSHAMKRDIRINTIFCGPEQEGRRTLWEQGALSGNGYYAFINQDYQEPEIETPFDDALKQLNDALNGTYIGYGRRGAESLKRQEMQDQFNASASVSGFFSRVLSKSSSNYATGSWDLVSGVEDGSIALEDIDSKSLPEEYRGLSWSSA
;
A
#
# COMPACT_ATOMS: atom_id res chain seq x y z
N MET A 1 -18.06 4.36 -21.75
CA MET A 1 -18.59 3.11 -21.14
C MET A 1 -18.33 3.22 -19.66
N PRO A 2 -19.28 2.95 -18.77
CA PRO A 2 -19.00 2.96 -17.35
C PRO A 2 -18.00 1.84 -17.06
N PHE A 3 -17.04 2.08 -16.19
CA PHE A 3 -16.12 1.08 -15.65
C PHE A 3 -16.89 -0.22 -15.35
N ALA A 4 -16.30 -1.37 -15.68
CA ALA A 4 -16.74 -2.67 -15.18
C ALA A 4 -16.43 -2.71 -13.67
N GLN A 5 -17.30 -2.04 -12.91
CA GLN A 5 -17.09 -1.67 -11.52
C GLN A 5 -17.11 -2.80 -10.48
N PRO A 6 -17.77 -3.97 -10.70
CA PRO A 6 -17.83 -4.98 -9.66
C PRO A 6 -16.55 -5.81 -9.50
N VAL A 7 -15.72 -5.93 -10.54
CA VAL A 7 -14.54 -6.81 -10.52
C VAL A 7 -13.39 -6.20 -9.70
N LEU A 8 -13.11 -4.92 -9.86
CA LEU A 8 -12.03 -4.24 -9.14
C LEU A 8 -12.25 -4.21 -7.62
N LEU A 9 -13.48 -4.14 -7.21
CA LEU A 9 -13.87 -4.03 -5.81
C LEU A 9 -13.92 -5.38 -5.11
N LEU A 10 -14.38 -6.43 -5.80
CA LEU A 10 -14.29 -7.80 -5.31
C LEU A 10 -12.82 -8.21 -5.13
N ALA A 11 -11.92 -7.73 -6.00
CA ALA A 11 -10.49 -8.00 -5.91
C ALA A 11 -9.86 -7.40 -4.64
N VAL A 12 -10.12 -6.14 -4.32
CA VAL A 12 -9.59 -5.51 -3.09
C VAL A 12 -10.19 -6.20 -1.84
N VAL A 13 -11.46 -6.56 -1.87
CA VAL A 13 -12.12 -7.23 -0.75
C VAL A 13 -11.73 -8.71 -0.67
N SER A 14 -11.62 -9.43 -1.78
CA SER A 14 -11.16 -10.82 -1.81
C SER A 14 -9.69 -10.97 -1.46
N ALA A 15 -8.85 -9.98 -1.81
CA ALA A 15 -7.43 -9.97 -1.47
C ALA A 15 -7.18 -9.83 0.05
N ILE A 16 -8.13 -9.26 0.79
CA ILE A 16 -8.03 -9.13 2.26
C ILE A 16 -8.53 -10.37 3.00
N SER A 17 -9.24 -11.28 2.33
CA SER A 17 -9.70 -12.52 2.94
C SER A 17 -8.57 -13.55 2.91
N VAL A 18 -8.05 -13.90 4.09
CA VAL A 18 -7.18 -15.06 4.40
C VAL A 18 -5.69 -14.76 4.59
N LEU A 19 -5.15 -14.75 5.78
CA LEU A 19 -4.02 -15.47 6.32
C LEU A 19 -3.32 -14.97 7.58
N SER A 20 -2.68 -15.90 8.25
CA SER A 20 -1.89 -15.67 9.46
C SER A 20 -0.53 -16.35 9.44
N ALA A 21 0.38 -15.93 10.22
CA ALA A 21 1.21 -16.43 11.29
C ALA A 21 2.62 -15.80 11.36
N GLN A 22 3.07 -15.62 12.55
CA GLN A 22 4.15 -14.82 13.11
C GLN A 22 5.57 -15.10 12.59
N PRO A 23 6.51 -14.13 12.62
CA PRO A 23 7.35 -14.01 13.80
C PRO A 23 7.53 -12.59 14.35
N ARG A 24 7.75 -12.54 15.64
CA ARG A 24 8.04 -11.36 16.44
C ARG A 24 9.46 -10.89 16.16
N ALA A 25 9.62 -9.70 15.58
CA ALA A 25 10.89 -9.00 15.53
C ALA A 25 10.73 -7.63 16.20
N LEU A 26 11.67 -7.34 17.10
CA LEU A 26 11.85 -6.05 17.75
C LEU A 26 12.15 -4.98 16.69
N VAL A 27 11.26 -4.03 16.55
CA VAL A 27 11.52 -2.80 15.78
C VAL A 27 11.36 -1.63 16.75
N GLU A 28 12.48 -1.05 17.14
CA GLU A 28 12.52 0.23 17.85
C GLU A 28 12.05 1.33 16.90
N ASN A 29 11.44 2.38 17.47
CA ASN A 29 10.86 3.54 16.80
C ASN A 29 11.61 3.96 15.54
N ILE A 30 11.00 3.71 14.37
CA ILE A 30 11.47 4.26 13.11
C ILE A 30 10.82 5.63 12.95
N ASP A 31 11.62 6.69 12.96
CA ASP A 31 11.19 8.03 12.57
C ASP A 31 10.52 7.97 11.19
N VAL A 32 9.40 8.67 11.06
CA VAL A 32 8.70 8.81 9.77
C VAL A 32 9.70 9.39 8.77
N ALA A 33 10.16 8.58 7.81
CA ALA A 33 11.00 9.06 6.73
C ALA A 33 10.28 10.23 6.03
N PRO A 34 10.99 11.34 5.71
CA PRO A 34 10.38 12.43 4.96
C PRO A 34 9.82 11.85 3.66
N ALA A 35 8.53 12.08 3.43
CA ALA A 35 7.83 11.57 2.27
C ALA A 35 8.64 11.90 1.00
N LEU A 36 8.91 10.87 0.20
CA LEU A 36 9.41 11.07 -1.16
C LEU A 36 8.45 12.02 -1.87
N GLU A 37 8.96 13.03 -2.55
CA GLU A 37 8.14 13.84 -3.44
C GLU A 37 7.63 12.91 -4.54
N VAL A 38 6.41 12.44 -4.36
CA VAL A 38 5.66 11.82 -5.46
C VAL A 38 5.47 12.90 -6.52
N PRO A 39 5.72 12.64 -7.80
CA PRO A 39 5.39 13.57 -8.87
C PRO A 39 3.96 14.08 -8.63
N SER A 40 3.76 15.40 -8.75
CA SER A 40 2.42 15.95 -8.55
C SER A 40 1.43 15.14 -9.38
N PRO A 41 0.31 14.66 -8.80
CA PRO A 41 -0.66 13.84 -9.53
C PRO A 41 -1.19 14.50 -10.81
N GLU A 42 -1.00 15.80 -10.93
CA GLU A 42 -1.39 16.61 -12.10
C GLU A 42 -0.49 16.40 -13.33
N ASN A 43 0.74 15.89 -13.12
CA ASN A 43 1.76 15.72 -14.19
C ASN A 43 1.87 14.27 -14.69
N VAL A 44 1.02 13.37 -14.25
CA VAL A 44 1.04 11.97 -14.69
C VAL A 44 0.04 11.81 -15.83
N ASP A 45 0.51 11.43 -17.00
CA ASP A 45 -0.35 11.00 -18.10
C ASP A 45 -0.89 9.58 -17.83
N GLY A 46 -2.10 9.27 -18.32
CA GLY A 46 -2.71 7.95 -18.16
C GLY A 46 -3.63 7.79 -16.95
N PRO A 47 -4.19 6.58 -16.76
CA PRO A 47 -5.12 6.28 -15.68
C PRO A 47 -4.40 6.15 -14.32
N ILE A 48 -5.09 6.52 -13.24
CA ILE A 48 -4.55 6.51 -11.87
C ILE A 48 -5.52 5.78 -10.93
N ILE A 49 -4.96 4.98 -10.01
CA ILE A 49 -5.67 4.47 -8.84
C ILE A 49 -5.00 5.06 -7.60
N GLN A 50 -5.75 5.84 -6.82
CA GLN A 50 -5.33 6.30 -5.50
C GLN A 50 -6.03 5.46 -4.43
N LEU A 51 -5.24 4.74 -3.62
CA LEU A 51 -5.70 3.86 -2.57
C LEU A 51 -5.17 4.32 -1.22
N ALA A 52 -6.04 4.84 -0.35
CA ALA A 52 -5.71 5.13 1.04
C ALA A 52 -6.13 3.96 1.93
N LEU A 53 -5.17 3.34 2.61
CA LEU A 53 -5.39 2.28 3.59
C LEU A 53 -5.42 2.89 4.99
N LEU A 54 -6.53 2.72 5.71
CA LEU A 54 -6.72 3.19 7.08
C LEU A 54 -6.87 1.95 7.98
N LEU A 55 -5.82 1.61 8.72
CA LEU A 55 -5.76 0.36 9.48
C LEU A 55 -5.83 0.63 10.98
N ASP A 56 -6.77 -0.03 11.61
CA ASP A 56 -6.82 -0.10 13.06
C ASP A 56 -5.61 -0.88 13.59
N THR A 57 -4.92 -0.29 14.56
CA THR A 57 -3.77 -0.87 15.24
C THR A 57 -3.99 -0.98 16.75
N SER A 58 -5.24 -1.16 17.18
CA SER A 58 -5.58 -1.53 18.56
C SER A 58 -5.13 -2.95 18.89
N ASN A 59 -5.18 -3.36 20.16
CA ASN A 59 -4.62 -4.66 20.61
C ASN A 59 -5.22 -5.88 19.92
N SER A 60 -6.46 -5.81 19.45
CA SER A 60 -7.15 -6.94 18.81
C SER A 60 -6.81 -7.12 17.32
N MET A 61 -5.98 -6.23 16.74
CA MET A 61 -5.78 -6.12 15.29
C MET A 61 -4.51 -6.80 14.73
N ASP A 62 -3.79 -7.60 15.50
CA ASP A 62 -2.59 -8.32 15.03
C ASP A 62 -2.87 -9.14 13.75
N GLY A 63 -4.01 -9.83 13.71
CA GLY A 63 -4.43 -10.61 12.55
C GLY A 63 -4.68 -9.76 11.31
N LEU A 64 -5.33 -8.58 11.46
CA LEU A 64 -5.54 -7.63 10.36
C LEU A 64 -4.21 -7.13 9.80
N ILE A 65 -3.30 -6.71 10.68
CA ILE A 65 -2.01 -6.17 10.26
C ILE A 65 -1.19 -7.23 9.51
N ASN A 66 -1.19 -8.47 9.99
CA ASN A 66 -0.52 -9.56 9.30
C ASN A 66 -1.15 -9.84 7.92
N GLN A 67 -2.47 -9.82 7.81
CA GLN A 67 -3.14 -9.95 6.53
C GLN A 67 -2.80 -8.80 5.58
N ALA A 68 -2.77 -7.55 6.07
CA ALA A 68 -2.39 -6.40 5.26
C ALA A 68 -0.95 -6.54 4.71
N ARG A 69 0.01 -6.99 5.54
CA ARG A 69 1.40 -7.24 5.13
C ARG A 69 1.51 -8.26 4.02
N THR A 70 0.82 -9.39 4.15
CA THR A 70 0.92 -10.50 3.19
C THR A 70 0.12 -10.25 1.91
N ARG A 71 -0.95 -9.42 1.97
CA ARG A 71 -1.87 -9.19 0.85
C ARG A 71 -1.54 -7.97 0.00
N LEU A 72 -0.69 -7.06 0.47
CA LEU A 72 -0.31 -5.87 -0.30
C LEU A 72 0.09 -6.23 -1.75
N TRP A 73 0.98 -7.19 -1.91
CA TRP A 73 1.52 -7.57 -3.22
C TRP A 73 0.50 -8.30 -4.11
N SER A 74 -0.42 -9.06 -3.51
CA SER A 74 -1.55 -9.63 -4.28
C SER A 74 -2.45 -8.52 -4.84
N ILE A 75 -2.75 -7.49 -4.05
CA ILE A 75 -3.52 -6.33 -4.49
C ILE A 75 -2.79 -5.60 -5.63
N VAL A 76 -1.48 -5.39 -5.50
CA VAL A 76 -0.66 -4.78 -6.55
C VAL A 76 -0.75 -5.57 -7.85
N ASN A 77 -0.60 -6.90 -7.78
CA ASN A 77 -0.67 -7.76 -8.97
C ASN A 77 -2.05 -7.72 -9.63
N GLU A 78 -3.12 -7.75 -8.84
CA GLU A 78 -4.49 -7.65 -9.36
C GLU A 78 -4.74 -6.29 -10.02
N MET A 79 -4.27 -5.19 -9.42
CA MET A 79 -4.37 -3.86 -10.01
C MET A 79 -3.56 -3.73 -11.29
N SER A 80 -2.39 -4.37 -11.35
CA SER A 80 -1.54 -4.37 -12.54
C SER A 80 -2.11 -5.21 -13.69
N ALA A 81 -3.04 -6.11 -13.41
CA ALA A 81 -3.74 -6.89 -14.44
C ALA A 81 -4.91 -6.12 -15.09
N ILE A 82 -5.25 -4.94 -14.59
CA ILE A 82 -6.35 -4.13 -15.09
C ILE A 82 -5.83 -3.15 -16.13
N ALA A 83 -6.54 -3.05 -17.26
CA ALA A 83 -6.28 -2.01 -18.26
C ALA A 83 -7.47 -1.03 -18.33
N VAL A 84 -7.17 0.24 -18.31
CA VAL A 84 -8.13 1.34 -18.50
C VAL A 84 -7.73 2.12 -19.76
N ALA A 85 -8.60 2.18 -20.73
CA ALA A 85 -8.29 2.77 -22.04
C ALA A 85 -7.06 2.15 -22.75
N GLY A 86 -6.71 0.90 -22.43
CA GLY A 86 -5.56 0.17 -23.00
C GLY A 86 -4.27 0.33 -22.20
N GLU A 87 -4.26 1.07 -21.10
CA GLU A 87 -3.10 1.31 -20.25
C GLU A 87 -3.30 0.73 -18.85
N VAL A 88 -2.23 0.27 -18.21
CA VAL A 88 -2.23 -0.15 -16.81
C VAL A 88 -2.27 1.10 -15.94
N PRO A 89 -3.24 1.23 -15.00
CA PRO A 89 -3.30 2.38 -14.11
C PRO A 89 -2.08 2.47 -13.21
N GLN A 90 -1.54 3.68 -13.04
CA GLN A 90 -0.55 3.94 -12.01
C GLN A 90 -1.19 3.82 -10.63
N LEU A 91 -0.66 2.95 -9.79
CA LEU A 91 -1.11 2.76 -8.41
C LEU A 91 -0.35 3.69 -7.46
N GLN A 92 -1.09 4.48 -6.70
CA GLN A 92 -0.58 5.32 -5.62
C GLN A 92 -1.23 4.89 -4.30
N VAL A 93 -0.42 4.51 -3.32
CA VAL A 93 -0.92 4.02 -2.03
C VAL A 93 -0.51 4.97 -0.91
N ALA A 94 -1.43 5.28 -0.01
CA ALA A 94 -1.19 5.96 1.25
C ALA A 94 -1.59 5.06 2.42
N LEU A 95 -0.95 5.22 3.58
CA LEU A 95 -1.22 4.41 4.76
C LEU A 95 -1.40 5.29 5.99
N TYR A 96 -2.48 5.07 6.71
CA TYR A 96 -2.73 5.56 8.07
C TYR A 96 -2.85 4.39 9.03
N GLN A 97 -2.44 4.61 10.27
CA GLN A 97 -2.85 3.80 11.40
C GLN A 97 -3.73 4.63 12.34
N TYR A 98 -4.66 3.97 13.03
CA TYR A 98 -5.49 4.60 14.05
C TYR A 98 -5.80 3.62 15.20
N GLY A 99 -6.38 4.10 16.29
CA GLY A 99 -6.77 3.25 17.42
C GLY A 99 -5.61 2.80 18.31
N ASN A 100 -4.41 3.30 18.13
CA ASN A 100 -3.22 2.91 18.89
C ASN A 100 -2.98 3.88 20.06
N SER A 101 -2.96 3.36 21.29
CA SER A 101 -2.68 4.19 22.49
C SER A 101 -1.26 4.74 22.58
N GLY A 102 -0.36 4.31 21.70
CA GLY A 102 0.97 4.92 21.54
C GLY A 102 0.94 6.24 20.77
N ILE A 103 -0.18 6.53 20.06
CA ILE A 103 -0.43 7.78 19.36
C ILE A 103 -1.16 8.74 20.31
N SER A 104 -0.80 10.02 20.25
CA SER A 104 -1.37 11.05 21.13
C SER A 104 -2.92 11.14 21.01
N ALA A 105 -3.60 11.25 22.14
CA ALA A 105 -5.04 11.53 22.16
C ALA A 105 -5.37 12.94 21.58
N ALA A 106 -4.42 13.87 21.58
CA ALA A 106 -4.57 15.16 20.91
C ALA A 106 -4.59 15.05 19.37
N GLU A 107 -4.13 13.92 18.84
CA GLU A 107 -4.17 13.55 17.43
C GLU A 107 -5.27 12.50 17.17
N ASP A 108 -6.26 12.38 18.05
CA ASP A 108 -7.35 11.41 17.96
C ASP A 108 -6.88 9.96 17.78
N HIS A 109 -5.69 9.61 18.26
CA HIS A 109 -5.02 8.32 18.02
C HIS A 109 -4.86 7.96 16.54
N VAL A 110 -4.72 8.97 15.67
CA VAL A 110 -4.53 8.83 14.22
C VAL A 110 -3.11 9.23 13.84
N GLN A 111 -2.48 8.46 12.96
CA GLN A 111 -1.16 8.78 12.44
C GLN A 111 -1.04 8.42 10.96
N LEU A 112 -0.57 9.40 10.17
CA LEU A 112 -0.13 9.16 8.79
C LEU A 112 1.19 8.38 8.81
N ARG A 113 1.23 7.23 8.12
CA ARG A 113 2.43 6.40 7.98
C ARG A 113 3.18 6.68 6.68
N CYS A 114 2.47 6.80 5.58
CA CYS A 114 3.01 7.33 4.33
C CYS A 114 1.92 8.04 3.51
N ARG A 115 2.31 9.13 2.84
CA ARG A 115 1.47 9.83 1.86
C ARG A 115 1.34 8.98 0.60
N PHE A 116 0.49 9.38 -0.35
CA PHE A 116 0.43 8.72 -1.65
C PHE A 116 1.82 8.58 -2.26
N THR A 117 2.20 7.34 -2.54
CA THR A 117 3.48 6.99 -3.15
C THR A 117 3.29 5.87 -4.18
N THR A 118 4.11 5.88 -5.20
CA THR A 118 4.28 4.78 -6.16
C THR A 118 5.39 3.82 -5.73
N ASP A 119 6.22 4.20 -4.75
CA ASP A 119 7.22 3.32 -4.14
C ASP A 119 6.54 2.38 -3.13
N LEU A 120 6.19 1.19 -3.61
CA LEU A 120 5.45 0.20 -2.82
C LEU A 120 6.32 -0.45 -1.74
N ASP A 121 7.64 -0.34 -1.82
CA ASP A 121 8.54 -0.80 -0.78
C ASP A 121 8.46 0.07 0.47
N ILE A 122 8.21 1.38 0.30
CA ILE A 122 7.90 2.27 1.43
C ILE A 122 6.58 1.84 2.10
N VAL A 123 5.55 1.53 1.33
CA VAL A 123 4.27 1.06 1.88
C VAL A 123 4.46 -0.24 2.65
N SER A 124 5.18 -1.21 2.07
CA SER A 124 5.52 -2.48 2.72
C SER A 124 6.32 -2.27 4.01
N GLU A 125 7.36 -1.44 3.98
CA GLU A 125 8.16 -1.07 5.16
C GLU A 125 7.28 -0.52 6.28
N GLN A 126 6.38 0.42 5.98
CA GLN A 126 5.48 1.00 6.96
C GLN A 126 4.46 -0.01 7.50
N LEU A 127 3.97 -0.94 6.68
CA LEU A 127 3.10 -2.04 7.14
C LEU A 127 3.83 -2.98 8.11
N PHE A 128 5.09 -3.34 7.81
CA PHE A 128 5.90 -4.18 8.69
C PHE A 128 6.29 -3.46 10.00
N ALA A 129 6.39 -2.14 9.98
CA ALA A 129 6.68 -1.34 11.16
C ALA A 129 5.45 -1.10 12.07
N LEU A 130 4.23 -1.45 11.65
CA LEU A 130 3.05 -1.33 12.50
C LEU A 130 3.15 -2.30 13.70
N SER A 131 2.73 -1.82 14.86
CA SER A 131 2.55 -2.62 16.06
C SER A 131 1.21 -2.29 16.70
N THR A 132 0.56 -3.28 17.31
CA THR A 132 -0.72 -3.09 17.96
C THR A 132 -0.56 -2.66 19.41
N LYS A 133 -1.40 -1.72 19.84
CA LYS A 133 -1.48 -1.29 21.23
C LYS A 133 -2.86 -0.67 21.48
N GLY A 134 -3.56 -1.09 22.54
CA GLY A 134 -4.90 -0.63 22.84
C GLY A 134 -5.08 0.88 22.82
N GLY A 135 -6.20 1.33 22.34
CA GLY A 135 -6.58 2.74 22.22
C GLY A 135 -8.05 2.92 21.88
N ASN A 136 -8.45 4.14 21.58
CA ASN A 136 -9.78 4.48 21.08
C ASN A 136 -9.74 4.58 19.55
N GLU A 137 -10.70 3.96 18.88
CA GLU A 137 -10.69 3.74 17.44
C GLU A 137 -11.68 4.67 16.74
N TYR A 138 -11.23 5.87 16.42
CA TYR A 138 -12.07 6.94 15.87
C TYR A 138 -12.11 6.92 14.35
N CYS A 139 -13.01 6.10 13.77
CA CYS A 139 -13.18 5.99 12.32
C CYS A 139 -13.49 7.35 11.66
N GLY A 140 -14.31 8.19 12.29
CA GLY A 140 -14.60 9.54 11.80
C GLY A 140 -13.35 10.41 11.72
N ALA A 141 -12.48 10.36 12.73
CA ALA A 141 -11.25 11.15 12.78
C ALA A 141 -10.24 10.72 11.70
N VAL A 142 -9.98 9.42 11.54
CA VAL A 142 -9.05 8.95 10.50
C VAL A 142 -9.58 9.22 9.09
N LEU A 143 -10.91 9.18 8.88
CA LEU A 143 -11.52 9.61 7.62
C LEU A 143 -11.30 11.10 7.37
N ARG A 144 -11.49 11.96 8.38
CA ARG A 144 -11.18 13.40 8.29
C ARG A 144 -9.75 13.62 7.81
N GLU A 145 -8.78 13.05 8.51
CA GLU A 145 -7.36 13.20 8.20
C GLU A 145 -7.04 12.73 6.77
N ALA A 146 -7.47 11.53 6.39
CA ALA A 146 -7.20 10.98 5.08
C ALA A 146 -7.83 11.81 3.95
N LEU A 147 -9.01 12.39 4.18
CA LEU A 147 -9.71 13.17 3.16
C LEU A 147 -9.20 14.62 3.06
N THR A 148 -8.60 15.17 4.12
CA THR A 148 -8.11 16.55 4.16
C THR A 148 -6.61 16.66 3.92
N GLU A 149 -5.81 15.71 4.41
CA GLU A 149 -4.35 15.80 4.39
C GLU A 149 -3.70 15.15 3.16
N LEU A 150 -4.40 14.19 2.52
CA LEU A 150 -3.86 13.55 1.31
C LEU A 150 -4.11 14.38 0.05
N SER A 151 -3.12 14.40 -0.82
CA SER A 151 -3.18 15.06 -2.13
C SER A 151 -3.97 14.22 -3.14
N TRP A 152 -5.29 14.19 -2.99
CA TRP A 152 -6.18 13.51 -3.93
C TRP A 152 -6.21 14.22 -5.28
N VAL A 153 -6.11 13.46 -6.35
CA VAL A 153 -6.30 13.99 -7.72
C VAL A 153 -7.68 14.60 -7.87
N GLY A 154 -7.76 15.77 -8.47
CA GLY A 154 -9.03 16.49 -8.64
C GLY A 154 -10.08 15.75 -9.48
N THR A 155 -11.36 16.01 -9.22
CA THR A 155 -12.49 15.33 -9.89
C THR A 155 -12.60 15.63 -11.39
N GLY A 156 -11.97 16.71 -11.87
CA GLY A 156 -11.95 17.05 -13.30
C GLY A 156 -11.10 16.13 -14.18
N ARG A 157 -10.22 15.33 -13.57
CA ARG A 157 -9.37 14.39 -14.30
C ARG A 157 -10.12 13.07 -14.57
N LYS A 158 -10.12 12.64 -15.84
CA LYS A 158 -10.70 11.37 -16.27
C LYS A 158 -9.79 10.18 -15.90
N HIS A 159 -10.39 8.99 -15.84
CA HIS A 159 -9.66 7.74 -15.58
C HIS A 159 -8.91 7.71 -14.24
N VAL A 160 -9.48 8.33 -13.22
CA VAL A 160 -8.97 8.28 -11.85
C VAL A 160 -9.96 7.54 -10.96
N LEU A 161 -9.49 6.51 -10.27
CA LEU A 161 -10.22 5.81 -9.22
C LEU A 161 -9.64 6.22 -7.86
N ARG A 162 -10.50 6.73 -6.97
CA ARG A 162 -10.11 7.17 -5.63
C ARG A 162 -10.81 6.30 -4.61
N LEU A 163 -10.00 5.58 -3.82
CA LEU A 163 -10.48 4.59 -2.86
C LEU A 163 -9.91 4.88 -1.48
N VAL A 164 -10.77 4.84 -0.49
CA VAL A 164 -10.43 4.64 0.91
C VAL A 164 -10.81 3.21 1.27
N VAL A 165 -9.93 2.47 1.91
CA VAL A 165 -10.23 1.20 2.57
C VAL A 165 -9.94 1.37 4.05
N ILE A 166 -10.98 1.33 4.88
CA ILE A 166 -10.87 1.42 6.33
C ILE A 166 -11.21 0.07 6.96
N ALA A 167 -10.34 -0.41 7.83
CA ALA A 167 -10.49 -1.71 8.49
C ALA A 167 -10.31 -1.60 10.00
N GLY A 168 -11.18 -2.29 10.76
CA GLY A 168 -11.19 -2.32 12.24
C GLY A 168 -12.34 -3.13 12.80
N ASN A 169 -12.56 -3.11 14.11
CA ASN A 169 -13.57 -3.94 14.78
C ASN A 169 -14.48 -3.21 15.79
N GLU A 170 -14.16 -2.00 16.20
CA GLU A 170 -14.99 -1.24 17.11
C GLU A 170 -16.15 -0.52 16.37
N PRO A 171 -17.17 0.02 17.07
CA PRO A 171 -18.27 0.72 16.41
C PRO A 171 -17.82 1.87 15.52
N PHE A 172 -18.26 1.87 14.26
CA PHE A 172 -17.83 2.84 13.23
C PHE A 172 -18.14 4.30 13.60
N ASN A 173 -19.07 4.52 14.51
CA ASN A 173 -19.44 5.83 15.06
C ASN A 173 -18.77 6.14 16.40
N GLN A 174 -17.71 5.44 16.78
CA GLN A 174 -16.96 5.75 17.99
C GLN A 174 -16.25 7.11 17.85
N GLY A 175 -16.23 7.88 18.95
CA GLY A 175 -15.62 9.20 19.00
C GLY A 175 -16.58 10.35 18.73
N THR A 176 -16.05 11.55 18.61
CA THR A 176 -16.82 12.80 18.47
C THR A 176 -17.01 13.25 17.01
N GLU A 177 -16.17 12.73 16.09
CA GLU A 177 -16.24 13.05 14.68
C GLU A 177 -17.33 12.22 13.97
N PRO A 178 -18.38 12.84 13.44
CA PRO A 178 -19.47 12.11 12.81
C PRO A 178 -19.04 11.59 11.42
N PHE A 179 -18.87 10.29 11.27
CA PHE A 179 -18.44 9.68 10.01
C PHE A 179 -19.33 10.05 8.80
N GLY A 180 -20.64 10.34 9.05
CA GLY A 180 -21.59 10.73 7.99
C GLY A 180 -21.23 12.04 7.29
N GLU A 181 -20.57 12.97 7.97
CA GLU A 181 -20.06 14.21 7.37
C GLU A 181 -18.91 13.89 6.41
N TRP A 182 -17.99 13.02 6.83
CA TRP A 182 -16.81 12.66 6.06
C TRP A 182 -17.12 11.74 4.89
N THR A 183 -18.06 10.81 5.03
CA THR A 183 -18.55 10.02 3.88
C THR A 183 -19.23 10.93 2.84
N SER A 184 -20.00 11.93 3.28
CA SER A 184 -20.59 12.93 2.38
C SER A 184 -19.53 13.81 1.71
N HIS A 185 -18.47 14.17 2.43
CA HIS A 185 -17.34 14.90 1.88
C HIS A 185 -16.59 14.10 0.80
N ALA A 186 -16.35 12.82 1.06
CA ALA A 186 -15.73 11.89 0.13
C ALA A 186 -16.53 11.76 -1.18
N MET A 187 -17.85 11.57 -1.08
CA MET A 187 -18.74 11.46 -2.25
C MET A 187 -18.68 12.70 -3.15
N LYS A 188 -18.63 13.91 -2.57
CA LYS A 188 -18.51 15.15 -3.35
C LYS A 188 -17.21 15.24 -4.15
N ARG A 189 -16.19 14.50 -3.74
CA ARG A 189 -14.87 14.42 -4.37
C ARG A 189 -14.68 13.14 -5.20
N ASP A 190 -15.74 12.37 -5.43
CA ASP A 190 -15.70 11.08 -6.14
C ASP A 190 -14.68 10.11 -5.50
N ILE A 191 -14.61 10.11 -4.16
CA ILE A 191 -13.80 9.19 -3.36
C ILE A 191 -14.76 8.18 -2.75
N ARG A 192 -14.50 6.88 -2.95
CA ARG A 192 -15.30 5.78 -2.40
C ARG A 192 -14.69 5.26 -1.12
N ILE A 193 -15.54 4.99 -0.14
CA ILE A 193 -15.10 4.45 1.14
C ILE A 193 -15.60 3.01 1.27
N ASN A 194 -14.65 2.07 1.17
CA ASN A 194 -14.90 0.67 1.46
C ASN A 194 -14.57 0.38 2.91
N THR A 195 -15.41 -0.39 3.58
CA THR A 195 -15.20 -0.75 4.97
C THR A 195 -14.98 -2.25 5.13
N ILE A 196 -14.06 -2.64 6.02
CA ILE A 196 -13.75 -4.03 6.35
C ILE A 196 -13.89 -4.21 7.85
N PHE A 197 -14.91 -4.94 8.25
CA PHE A 197 -15.08 -5.30 9.65
C PHE A 197 -14.27 -6.55 10.01
N CYS A 198 -13.45 -6.46 11.05
CA CYS A 198 -12.63 -7.56 11.54
C CYS A 198 -13.40 -8.32 12.62
N GLY A 199 -14.31 -9.21 12.21
CA GLY A 199 -15.19 -9.96 13.10
C GLY A 199 -16.39 -10.55 12.36
N PRO A 200 -17.42 -11.03 13.12
CA PRO A 200 -18.62 -11.60 12.53
C PRO A 200 -19.41 -10.58 11.70
N GLU A 201 -19.90 -10.97 10.52
CA GLU A 201 -20.63 -10.11 9.58
C GLU A 201 -21.78 -9.33 10.25
N GLN A 202 -22.60 -10.00 11.06
CA GLN A 202 -23.76 -9.38 11.70
C GLN A 202 -23.37 -8.33 12.73
N GLU A 203 -22.20 -8.47 13.35
CA GLU A 203 -21.69 -7.49 14.28
C GLU A 203 -21.24 -6.23 13.56
N GLY A 204 -20.52 -6.36 12.43
CA GLY A 204 -20.16 -5.22 11.61
C GLY A 204 -21.36 -4.45 11.07
N ARG A 205 -22.46 -5.14 10.74
CA ARG A 205 -23.73 -4.49 10.40
C ARG A 205 -24.33 -3.73 11.59
N ARG A 206 -24.35 -4.34 12.77
CA ARG A 206 -24.86 -3.74 14.01
C ARG A 206 -24.03 -2.54 14.46
N THR A 207 -22.73 -2.57 14.24
CA THR A 207 -21.76 -1.52 14.61
C THR A 207 -21.52 -0.50 13.50
N LEU A 208 -22.39 -0.43 12.50
CA LEU A 208 -22.48 0.59 11.45
C LEU A 208 -21.39 0.56 10.37
N TRP A 209 -20.60 -0.49 10.27
CA TRP A 209 -19.57 -0.62 9.21
C TRP A 209 -20.19 -0.69 7.81
N GLU A 210 -21.28 -1.46 7.65
CA GLU A 210 -22.05 -1.47 6.39
C GLU A 210 -22.64 -0.09 6.07
N GLN A 211 -23.18 0.61 7.09
CA GLN A 211 -23.70 1.97 6.90
C GLN A 211 -22.61 2.95 6.48
N GLY A 212 -21.39 2.83 7.04
CA GLY A 212 -20.23 3.62 6.65
C GLY A 212 -19.89 3.44 5.18
N ALA A 213 -19.83 2.20 4.70
CA ALA A 213 -19.59 1.88 3.29
C ALA A 213 -20.68 2.44 2.38
N LEU A 214 -21.96 2.17 2.69
CA LEU A 214 -23.09 2.65 1.88
C LEU A 214 -23.12 4.18 1.79
N SER A 215 -22.87 4.87 2.90
CA SER A 215 -22.80 6.34 2.94
C SER A 215 -21.61 6.89 2.16
N GLY A 216 -20.53 6.11 2.01
CA GLY A 216 -19.34 6.45 1.23
C GLY A 216 -19.37 5.95 -0.22
N ASN A 217 -20.53 5.49 -0.73
CA ASN A 217 -20.68 4.91 -2.07
C ASN A 217 -19.68 3.76 -2.34
N GLY A 218 -19.37 2.99 -1.32
CA GLY A 218 -18.44 1.87 -1.35
C GLY A 218 -19.09 0.56 -0.94
N TYR A 219 -18.26 -0.40 -0.56
CA TYR A 219 -18.67 -1.76 -0.23
C TYR A 219 -18.26 -2.12 1.19
N TYR A 220 -19.12 -2.86 1.84
CA TYR A 220 -18.86 -3.48 3.13
C TYR A 220 -18.35 -4.89 2.93
N ALA A 221 -17.27 -5.21 3.63
CA ALA A 221 -16.74 -6.56 3.77
C ALA A 221 -16.50 -6.89 5.24
N PHE A 222 -16.33 -8.17 5.53
CA PHE A 222 -15.90 -8.64 6.83
C PHE A 222 -14.83 -9.71 6.67
N ILE A 223 -13.94 -9.81 7.64
CA ILE A 223 -12.88 -10.82 7.67
C ILE A 223 -12.86 -11.53 9.03
N ASN A 224 -12.57 -12.82 8.99
CA ASN A 224 -12.17 -13.54 10.18
C ASN A 224 -10.64 -13.35 10.34
N GLN A 225 -10.24 -12.50 11.29
CA GLN A 225 -8.84 -12.22 11.55
C GLN A 225 -8.06 -13.44 12.09
N ASP A 226 -8.76 -14.43 12.64
CA ASP A 226 -8.15 -15.66 13.17
C ASP A 226 -7.96 -16.74 12.09
N TYR A 227 -8.47 -16.51 10.88
CA TYR A 227 -8.34 -17.48 9.80
C TYR A 227 -6.90 -17.51 9.27
N GLN A 228 -6.35 -18.71 9.19
CA GLN A 228 -5.02 -18.99 8.64
C GLN A 228 -5.16 -19.78 7.35
N GLU A 229 -4.62 -19.26 6.23
CA GLU A 229 -4.52 -20.03 5.01
C GLU A 229 -3.38 -21.05 5.11
N PRO A 230 -3.59 -22.30 4.76
CA PRO A 230 -2.51 -23.25 4.75
C PRO A 230 -1.46 -22.83 3.71
N GLU A 231 -0.21 -22.77 4.14
CA GLU A 231 0.89 -22.59 3.20
C GLU A 231 1.04 -23.86 2.35
N ILE A 232 1.06 -23.68 1.03
CA ILE A 232 1.19 -24.79 0.07
C ILE A 232 2.56 -24.65 -0.59
N GLU A 233 3.48 -25.53 -0.24
CA GLU A 233 4.76 -25.63 -0.93
C GLU A 233 4.55 -26.16 -2.36
N THR A 234 5.26 -25.55 -3.30
CA THR A 234 5.20 -25.94 -4.71
C THR A 234 6.58 -26.33 -5.23
N PRO A 235 6.67 -27.20 -6.26
CA PRO A 235 7.96 -27.56 -6.86
C PRO A 235 8.69 -26.39 -7.52
N PHE A 236 8.06 -25.22 -7.64
CA PHE A 236 8.59 -24.02 -8.29
C PHE A 236 9.21 -23.02 -7.30
N ASP A 237 9.03 -23.22 -6.00
CA ASP A 237 9.42 -22.25 -4.96
C ASP A 237 10.93 -21.93 -5.00
N ASP A 238 11.78 -22.95 -5.15
CA ASP A 238 13.22 -22.74 -5.23
C ASP A 238 13.65 -22.04 -6.51
N ALA A 239 12.99 -22.32 -7.63
CA ALA A 239 13.26 -21.65 -8.90
C ALA A 239 12.84 -20.17 -8.83
N LEU A 240 11.72 -19.85 -8.21
CA LEU A 240 11.25 -18.48 -8.01
C LEU A 240 12.17 -17.68 -7.08
N LYS A 241 12.70 -18.30 -6.02
CA LYS A 241 13.73 -17.67 -5.16
C LYS A 241 14.98 -17.33 -5.96
N GLN A 242 15.49 -18.29 -6.75
CA GLN A 242 16.67 -18.05 -7.60
C GLN A 242 16.43 -16.94 -8.63
N LEU A 243 15.26 -16.87 -9.24
CA LEU A 243 14.88 -15.80 -10.17
C LEU A 243 14.80 -14.45 -9.46
N ASN A 244 14.26 -14.41 -8.24
CA ASN A 244 14.24 -13.19 -7.45
C ASN A 244 15.66 -12.70 -7.11
N ASP A 245 16.55 -13.60 -6.71
CA ASP A 245 17.95 -13.27 -6.41
C ASP A 245 18.68 -12.76 -7.67
N ALA A 246 18.43 -13.41 -8.82
CA ALA A 246 18.99 -12.95 -10.11
C ALA A 246 18.47 -11.57 -10.50
N LEU A 247 17.14 -11.32 -10.33
CA LEU A 247 16.53 -10.02 -10.58
C LEU A 247 17.11 -8.95 -9.63
N ASN A 248 17.25 -9.26 -8.35
CA ASN A 248 17.83 -8.34 -7.37
C ASN A 248 19.26 -7.95 -7.74
N GLY A 249 20.02 -8.86 -8.35
CA GLY A 249 21.36 -8.60 -8.86
C GLY A 249 21.44 -7.67 -10.07
N THR A 250 20.30 -7.34 -10.70
CA THR A 250 20.25 -6.39 -11.83
C THR A 250 20.05 -4.95 -11.40
N TYR A 251 19.60 -4.69 -10.19
CA TYR A 251 19.37 -3.33 -9.71
C TYR A 251 20.69 -2.60 -9.44
N ILE A 252 20.79 -1.39 -9.94
CA ILE A 252 21.93 -0.50 -9.73
C ILE A 252 21.43 0.78 -9.06
N GLY A 253 21.59 0.86 -7.74
CA GLY A 253 21.19 2.03 -7.00
C GLY A 253 21.98 3.28 -7.40
N TYR A 254 21.31 4.35 -7.81
CA TYR A 254 21.95 5.60 -8.19
C TYR A 254 21.37 6.81 -7.43
N GLY A 255 22.09 7.93 -7.48
CA GLY A 255 21.70 9.14 -6.78
C GLY A 255 21.83 9.04 -5.26
N ARG A 256 21.35 10.07 -4.55
CA ARG A 256 21.50 10.16 -3.09
C ARG A 256 20.75 9.05 -2.33
N ARG A 257 19.69 8.53 -2.90
CA ARG A 257 18.81 7.52 -2.26
C ARG A 257 19.00 6.11 -2.83
N GLY A 258 19.79 5.95 -3.90
CA GLY A 258 19.91 4.65 -4.57
C GLY A 258 20.32 3.51 -3.64
N ALA A 259 21.37 3.70 -2.84
CA ALA A 259 21.84 2.70 -1.89
C ALA A 259 20.81 2.39 -0.78
N GLU A 260 20.08 3.40 -0.31
CA GLU A 260 19.05 3.24 0.72
C GLU A 260 17.83 2.49 0.16
N SER A 261 17.36 2.86 -1.03
CA SER A 261 16.23 2.21 -1.69
C SER A 261 16.54 0.76 -2.07
N LEU A 262 17.75 0.49 -2.57
CA LEU A 262 18.21 -0.88 -2.83
C LEU A 262 18.20 -1.73 -1.56
N LYS A 263 18.75 -1.20 -0.46
CA LYS A 263 18.71 -1.87 0.84
C LYS A 263 17.28 -2.10 1.34
N ARG A 264 16.40 -1.12 1.16
CA ARG A 264 14.97 -1.27 1.51
C ARG A 264 14.34 -2.40 0.71
N GLN A 265 14.56 -2.44 -0.58
CA GLN A 265 14.07 -3.48 -1.47
C GLN A 265 14.48 -4.89 -0.98
N GLU A 266 15.77 -5.09 -0.64
CA GLU A 266 16.29 -6.35 -0.08
C GLU A 266 15.65 -6.69 1.27
N MET A 267 15.50 -5.71 2.15
CA MET A 267 14.84 -5.91 3.45
C MET A 267 13.37 -6.30 3.29
N GLN A 268 12.65 -5.70 2.34
CA GLN A 268 11.26 -6.05 2.08
C GLN A 268 11.12 -7.48 1.52
N ASP A 269 12.06 -7.96 0.71
CA ASP A 269 12.10 -9.37 0.31
C ASP A 269 12.22 -10.30 1.53
N GLN A 270 13.13 -9.98 2.45
CA GLN A 270 13.34 -10.77 3.67
C GLN A 270 12.13 -10.76 4.59
N PHE A 271 11.50 -9.60 4.80
CA PHE A 271 10.31 -9.47 5.63
C PHE A 271 9.12 -10.25 5.05
N ASN A 272 8.88 -10.13 3.74
CA ASN A 272 7.81 -10.88 3.09
C ASN A 272 8.09 -12.39 3.11
N ALA A 273 9.32 -12.82 2.88
CA ALA A 273 9.71 -14.24 2.96
C ALA A 273 9.53 -14.83 4.37
N SER A 274 9.75 -14.02 5.41
CA SER A 274 9.56 -14.45 6.80
C SER A 274 8.10 -14.44 7.25
N ALA A 275 7.26 -13.65 6.60
CA ALA A 275 5.85 -13.48 6.97
C ALA A 275 4.95 -14.54 6.32
N SER A 276 5.16 -14.88 5.04
CA SER A 276 4.31 -15.83 4.31
C SER A 276 4.96 -16.23 2.98
N VAL A 277 4.90 -17.52 2.65
CA VAL A 277 5.33 -18.04 1.33
C VAL A 277 4.54 -17.40 0.20
N SER A 278 3.22 -17.33 0.32
CA SER A 278 2.36 -16.72 -0.70
C SER A 278 2.59 -15.21 -0.85
N GLY A 279 2.82 -14.50 0.26
CA GLY A 279 3.16 -13.07 0.27
C GLY A 279 4.50 -12.80 -0.43
N PHE A 280 5.51 -13.62 -0.17
CA PHE A 280 6.80 -13.52 -0.84
C PHE A 280 6.68 -13.70 -2.36
N PHE A 281 6.01 -14.77 -2.83
CA PHE A 281 5.87 -14.98 -4.26
C PHE A 281 4.99 -13.94 -4.96
N SER A 282 3.97 -13.44 -4.27
CA SER A 282 3.19 -12.31 -4.78
C SER A 282 4.06 -11.06 -4.97
N ARG A 283 5.00 -10.80 -4.04
CA ARG A 283 5.98 -9.74 -4.18
C ARG A 283 6.95 -9.98 -5.34
N VAL A 284 7.51 -11.19 -5.45
CA VAL A 284 8.38 -11.55 -6.59
C VAL A 284 7.67 -11.29 -7.93
N LEU A 285 6.41 -11.71 -8.04
CA LEU A 285 5.61 -11.46 -9.23
C LEU A 285 5.38 -9.95 -9.47
N SER A 286 5.13 -9.17 -8.42
CA SER A 286 4.86 -7.73 -8.56
C SER A 286 6.05 -6.95 -9.11
N LYS A 287 7.30 -7.42 -8.90
CA LYS A 287 8.51 -6.79 -9.44
C LYS A 287 8.56 -6.79 -10.98
N SER A 288 7.82 -7.68 -11.64
CA SER A 288 7.68 -7.69 -13.11
C SER A 288 6.55 -6.78 -13.61
N SER A 289 5.81 -6.12 -12.72
CA SER A 289 4.70 -5.26 -13.10
C SER A 289 5.12 -3.79 -13.25
N SER A 290 4.43 -3.05 -14.10
CA SER A 290 4.62 -1.60 -14.26
C SER A 290 4.30 -0.78 -12.99
N ASN A 291 3.59 -1.36 -12.03
CA ASN A 291 3.30 -0.72 -10.74
C ASN A 291 4.45 -0.89 -9.72
N TYR A 292 5.46 -1.69 -10.01
CA TYR A 292 6.68 -1.73 -9.22
C TYR A 292 7.71 -0.76 -9.81
N ALA A 293 7.50 0.53 -9.54
CA ALA A 293 8.29 1.62 -10.13
C ALA A 293 9.59 1.84 -9.36
N THR A 294 10.73 1.49 -9.95
CA THR A 294 12.09 1.64 -9.38
C THR A 294 12.93 2.70 -10.07
N GLY A 295 12.49 3.27 -11.19
CA GLY A 295 13.26 4.21 -12.01
C GLY A 295 13.75 5.46 -11.28
N SER A 296 13.16 5.83 -10.14
CA SER A 296 13.64 6.96 -9.33
C SER A 296 14.94 6.68 -8.54
N TRP A 297 15.35 5.41 -8.42
CA TRP A 297 16.53 4.99 -7.66
C TRP A 297 17.35 3.86 -8.31
N ASP A 298 16.76 3.08 -9.22
CA ASP A 298 17.43 2.06 -10.00
C ASP A 298 17.79 2.60 -11.37
N LEU A 299 19.07 2.57 -11.70
CA LEU A 299 19.61 3.10 -12.94
C LEU A 299 19.06 2.39 -14.19
N VAL A 300 18.92 1.06 -14.13
CA VAL A 300 18.46 0.26 -15.26
C VAL A 300 17.03 0.64 -15.61
N SER A 301 16.14 0.63 -14.63
CA SER A 301 14.74 1.02 -14.81
C SER A 301 14.59 2.48 -15.23
N GLY A 302 15.39 3.40 -14.65
CA GLY A 302 15.33 4.82 -14.99
C GLY A 302 15.76 5.16 -16.40
N VAL A 303 16.70 4.38 -16.96
CA VAL A 303 17.09 4.50 -18.38
C VAL A 303 16.03 3.87 -19.29
N GLU A 304 15.47 2.72 -18.89
CA GLU A 304 14.46 2.01 -19.67
C GLU A 304 13.16 2.81 -19.79
N ASP A 305 12.71 3.44 -18.71
CA ASP A 305 11.51 4.27 -18.71
C ASP A 305 11.73 5.71 -19.25
N GLY A 306 12.99 6.05 -19.56
CA GLY A 306 13.37 7.36 -20.11
C GLY A 306 13.39 8.50 -19.09
N SER A 307 13.26 8.22 -17.79
CA SER A 307 13.39 9.24 -16.74
C SER A 307 14.83 9.72 -16.56
N ILE A 308 15.81 8.96 -17.07
CA ILE A 308 17.24 9.28 -17.00
C ILE A 308 17.89 9.11 -18.38
N ALA A 309 18.69 10.09 -18.77
CA ALA A 309 19.66 9.94 -19.86
C ALA A 309 21.03 9.58 -19.27
N LEU A 310 21.67 8.52 -19.78
CA LEU A 310 22.96 8.04 -19.26
C LEU A 310 24.05 9.12 -19.29
N GLU A 311 24.00 10.00 -20.27
CA GLU A 311 24.94 11.13 -20.46
C GLU A 311 24.81 12.21 -19.39
N ASP A 312 23.65 12.30 -18.70
CA ASP A 312 23.38 13.30 -17.66
C ASP A 312 23.74 12.82 -16.25
N ILE A 313 24.20 11.57 -16.11
CA ILE A 313 24.51 10.98 -14.82
C ILE A 313 25.86 11.47 -14.29
N ASP A 314 25.85 12.10 -13.12
CA ASP A 314 27.11 12.34 -12.38
C ASP A 314 27.70 11.00 -11.94
N SER A 315 28.90 10.68 -12.39
CA SER A 315 29.62 9.45 -12.02
C SER A 315 29.75 9.25 -10.51
N LYS A 316 29.71 10.33 -9.72
CA LYS A 316 29.70 10.27 -8.25
C LYS A 316 28.40 9.74 -7.65
N SER A 317 27.31 9.81 -8.41
CA SER A 317 26.02 9.27 -8.02
C SER A 317 25.88 7.76 -8.22
N LEU A 318 26.87 7.14 -8.87
CA LEU A 318 26.95 5.71 -9.12
C LEU A 318 27.70 4.97 -8.01
N PRO A 319 27.41 3.67 -7.78
CA PRO A 319 28.25 2.79 -6.98
C PRO A 319 29.70 2.77 -7.49
N GLU A 320 30.66 2.52 -6.60
CA GLU A 320 32.09 2.65 -6.90
C GLU A 320 32.54 1.79 -8.08
N GLU A 321 32.00 0.60 -8.22
CA GLU A 321 32.29 -0.37 -9.29
C GLU A 321 31.87 0.11 -10.68
N TYR A 322 30.95 1.06 -10.79
CA TYR A 322 30.48 1.64 -12.06
C TYR A 322 31.10 3.00 -12.37
N ARG A 323 31.89 3.58 -11.44
CA ARG A 323 32.57 4.86 -11.67
C ARG A 323 33.73 4.69 -12.65
N GLY A 324 33.73 5.48 -13.69
CA GLY A 324 34.79 5.47 -14.71
C GLY A 324 34.54 4.53 -15.89
N LEU A 325 33.40 3.88 -15.96
CA LEU A 325 32.96 3.22 -17.19
C LEU A 325 32.62 4.28 -18.23
N SER A 326 33.15 4.13 -19.45
CA SER A 326 32.74 4.96 -20.57
C SER A 326 31.46 4.41 -21.18
N TRP A 327 30.45 5.23 -21.21
CA TRP A 327 29.18 4.92 -21.89
C TRP A 327 29.42 5.05 -23.41
N SER A 328 30.10 4.11 -24.01
CA SER A 328 30.14 4.00 -25.47
C SER A 328 28.91 3.26 -25.92
N SER A 329 28.08 3.90 -26.73
CA SER A 329 26.90 3.33 -27.36
C SER A 329 27.14 1.88 -27.78
N ALA A 330 26.46 0.94 -27.10
CA ALA A 330 26.33 -0.42 -27.57
C ALA A 330 25.14 -0.49 -28.54
#